data_98d37d449c24081c1046c5ea0617f456
#
_entry.id   98d37d449c24081c1046c5ea0617f456
#
_cell.length_a   1.000
_cell.length_b   1.000
_cell.length_c   1.000
_cell.angle_alpha   90.00
_cell.angle_beta   90.00
_cell.angle_gamma   90.00
#
_symmetry.space_group_name_H-M   'P 1'
#
loop_
_entity.id
_entity.type
_entity.pdbx_description
1 polymer ?
#
loop_
_entity_poly.entity_id
_entity_poly.type
_entity_poly.pdbx_seq_one_letter_code
_entity_poly.pdbx_strand_id
1 'polypeptide(L)'
;MKKLRLILFALGILLLTRASQADWTPAKRLTWTSGKSSVPAVAADSNGAVHIVWEDNTPGNSEIYYKRSPDGGTTWAAAQRLTWNSGESVFPAIAIDSGNTIHVVWQDSTLGIDEIYYTRSSDGGLTWSAVRRLTWTSGSSGGPNIAIDSSPAIHIVWMDYTPSNYEVYYTNSMDAGLTWGTAKRLTWTTTSSFYPVIASYSTHYVHVVWYDDTSGNLEVYYKRSWDRGSTWGTAKRLTVNSGWSSYPFVATGSIGDIHIVWQDNTPGNQEIYYRRSTDGGSNWDTVRRLTWTSGWSYFPAIGIDSNDDIHIVWHDDTPGDSEIYYKSSLDGGSTWSATQRLTWMSGSSVYPAMAIGTGAALHLVWSDGTPGNYEIYYRKGT
;
A
#
# COMPACT_ATOMS: atom_id res chain seq x y z
N MET A 1 -26.18 70.60 12.62
CA MET A 1 -25.33 69.54 13.14
C MET A 1 -25.55 68.27 12.30
N LYS A 2 -24.69 67.98 11.35
CA LYS A 2 -24.74 66.80 10.46
C LYS A 2 -23.93 65.68 11.13
N LYS A 3 -24.58 64.55 11.45
CA LYS A 3 -23.92 63.34 12.01
C LYS A 3 -23.24 62.61 10.85
N LEU A 4 -21.92 62.54 10.91
CA LEU A 4 -21.08 61.73 10.04
C LEU A 4 -21.15 60.29 10.50
N ARG A 5 -21.67 59.34 9.71
CA ARG A 5 -21.62 57.90 9.95
C ARG A 5 -20.34 57.36 9.35
N LEU A 6 -19.45 56.92 10.22
CA LEU A 6 -18.24 56.19 9.84
C LEU A 6 -18.63 54.73 9.52
N ILE A 7 -18.45 54.31 8.26
CA ILE A 7 -18.61 52.91 7.86
C ILE A 7 -17.24 52.28 7.94
N LEU A 8 -17.04 51.43 8.95
CA LEU A 8 -15.87 50.56 9.02
C LEU A 8 -16.05 49.38 8.03
N PHE A 9 -15.23 49.33 6.97
CA PHE A 9 -15.03 48.15 6.16
C PHE A 9 -14.08 47.22 6.94
N ALA A 10 -14.59 46.09 7.47
CA ALA A 10 -13.77 45.00 7.95
C ALA A 10 -13.20 44.25 6.73
N LEU A 11 -11.90 44.45 6.46
CA LEU A 11 -11.16 43.67 5.49
C LEU A 11 -10.92 42.29 6.11
N GLY A 12 -11.75 41.31 5.77
CA GLY A 12 -11.53 39.91 6.11
C GLY A 12 -10.30 39.42 5.34
N ILE A 13 -9.15 39.32 6.01
CA ILE A 13 -7.99 38.62 5.50
C ILE A 13 -8.37 37.13 5.48
N LEU A 14 -8.71 36.61 4.31
CA LEU A 14 -8.83 35.18 4.05
C LEU A 14 -7.41 34.60 4.14
N LEU A 15 -7.01 34.12 5.30
CA LEU A 15 -5.81 33.28 5.43
C LEU A 15 -6.09 31.99 4.67
N LEU A 16 -5.72 31.94 3.41
CA LEU A 16 -5.53 30.70 2.67
C LEU A 16 -4.35 29.99 3.34
N THR A 17 -4.65 29.14 4.32
CA THR A 17 -3.68 28.16 4.78
C THR A 17 -3.38 27.25 3.60
N ARG A 18 -2.25 27.50 2.94
CA ARG A 18 -1.69 26.52 1.98
C ARG A 18 -1.49 25.24 2.78
N ALA A 19 -2.05 24.14 2.30
CA ALA A 19 -1.66 22.82 2.76
C ALA A 19 -0.13 22.77 2.69
N SER A 20 0.53 22.59 3.84
CA SER A 20 1.99 22.52 3.88
C SER A 20 2.40 21.28 3.12
N GLN A 21 3.23 21.46 2.11
CA GLN A 21 3.80 20.35 1.36
C GLN A 21 4.85 19.70 2.25
N ALA A 22 4.88 18.36 2.32
CA ALA A 22 5.85 17.66 3.14
C ALA A 22 7.28 17.99 2.70
N ASP A 23 8.15 18.22 3.68
CA ASP A 23 9.58 18.38 3.46
C ASP A 23 10.25 17.00 3.40
N TRP A 24 11.02 16.74 2.35
CA TRP A 24 11.63 15.44 2.10
C TRP A 24 13.14 15.46 2.21
N THR A 25 13.70 14.51 2.97
CA THR A 25 15.16 14.29 3.02
C THR A 25 15.72 13.93 1.64
N PRO A 26 17.03 14.08 1.38
CA PRO A 26 17.66 13.53 0.18
C PRO A 26 17.41 12.02 0.03
N ALA A 27 17.32 11.53 -1.23
CA ALA A 27 17.20 10.11 -1.52
C ALA A 27 18.42 9.34 -1.03
N LYS A 28 18.21 8.20 -0.37
CA LYS A 28 19.23 7.33 0.17
C LYS A 28 19.13 5.94 -0.44
N ARG A 29 20.17 5.48 -1.14
CA ARG A 29 20.26 4.11 -1.63
C ARG A 29 20.46 3.15 -0.45
N LEU A 30 19.73 2.05 -0.40
CA LEU A 30 19.76 1.07 0.68
C LEU A 30 20.37 -0.28 0.29
N THR A 31 20.42 -0.61 -0.99
CA THR A 31 20.99 -1.85 -1.51
C THR A 31 22.09 -1.58 -2.53
N TRP A 32 23.06 -2.50 -2.64
CA TRP A 32 24.21 -2.46 -3.55
C TRP A 32 24.48 -3.90 -4.01
N THR A 33 23.60 -4.44 -4.82
CA THR A 33 23.64 -5.85 -5.21
C THR A 33 24.04 -6.01 -6.68
N SER A 34 24.49 -7.19 -7.09
CA SER A 34 24.74 -7.50 -8.49
C SER A 34 23.46 -7.92 -9.22
N GLY A 35 22.43 -8.30 -8.49
CA GLY A 35 21.11 -8.62 -8.98
C GLY A 35 20.16 -7.43 -8.93
N LYS A 36 18.88 -7.69 -9.13
CA LYS A 36 17.81 -6.73 -9.06
C LYS A 36 17.16 -6.78 -7.68
N SER A 37 17.15 -5.65 -6.96
CA SER A 37 16.34 -5.43 -5.75
C SER A 37 15.07 -4.67 -6.13
N SER A 38 13.87 -5.23 -5.90
CA SER A 38 12.63 -4.60 -6.37
C SER A 38 11.41 -4.92 -5.49
N VAL A 39 10.28 -4.27 -5.81
CA VAL A 39 9.00 -4.41 -5.14
C VAL A 39 9.13 -4.28 -3.62
N PRO A 40 9.63 -3.14 -3.11
CA PRO A 40 9.78 -2.95 -1.68
C PRO A 40 8.43 -2.76 -0.99
N ALA A 41 8.34 -3.23 0.26
CA ALA A 41 7.29 -2.85 1.20
C ALA A 41 7.92 -2.31 2.48
N VAL A 42 7.24 -1.38 3.15
CA VAL A 42 7.75 -0.67 4.32
C VAL A 42 6.70 -0.61 5.42
N ALA A 43 7.14 -0.72 6.67
CA ALA A 43 6.34 -0.49 7.85
C ALA A 43 7.16 0.25 8.91
N ALA A 44 6.49 1.00 9.79
CA ALA A 44 7.12 1.68 10.93
C ALA A 44 6.52 1.15 12.24
N ASP A 45 7.35 0.95 13.25
CA ASP A 45 6.91 0.51 14.57
C ASP A 45 6.61 1.70 15.52
N SER A 46 5.99 1.41 16.65
CA SER A 46 5.64 2.44 17.65
C SER A 46 6.86 3.06 18.35
N ASN A 47 8.05 2.46 18.25
CA ASN A 47 9.30 3.00 18.76
C ASN A 47 10.02 3.92 17.74
N GLY A 48 9.44 4.07 16.54
CA GLY A 48 9.98 4.88 15.46
C GLY A 48 11.02 4.16 14.60
N ALA A 49 11.19 2.83 14.76
CA ALA A 49 12.04 2.08 13.83
C ALA A 49 11.29 1.84 12.51
N VAL A 50 12.05 1.73 11.41
CA VAL A 50 11.54 1.50 10.06
C VAL A 50 12.03 0.15 9.56
N HIS A 51 11.12 -0.63 9.00
CA HIS A 51 11.33 -1.98 8.54
C HIS A 51 10.97 -2.09 7.07
N ILE A 52 11.87 -2.63 6.24
CA ILE A 52 11.69 -2.75 4.80
C ILE A 52 11.93 -4.20 4.40
N VAL A 53 11.07 -4.72 3.53
CA VAL A 53 11.26 -6.00 2.85
C VAL A 53 11.24 -5.77 1.34
N TRP A 54 11.96 -6.58 0.58
CA TRP A 54 11.99 -6.52 -0.89
C TRP A 54 12.36 -7.89 -1.45
N GLU A 55 12.14 -8.08 -2.75
CA GLU A 55 12.64 -9.22 -3.49
C GLU A 55 14.00 -8.89 -4.13
N ASP A 56 14.93 -9.85 -4.12
CA ASP A 56 16.28 -9.68 -4.66
C ASP A 56 16.76 -10.96 -5.34
N ASN A 57 17.16 -10.86 -6.60
CA ASN A 57 17.60 -12.03 -7.38
C ASN A 57 19.14 -12.20 -7.44
N THR A 58 19.89 -11.55 -6.58
CA THR A 58 21.35 -11.71 -6.48
C THR A 58 21.80 -13.16 -6.31
N PRO A 59 21.09 -14.02 -5.55
CA PRO A 59 21.44 -15.42 -5.39
C PRO A 59 21.22 -16.30 -6.63
N GLY A 60 20.59 -15.79 -7.69
CA GLY A 60 20.25 -16.52 -8.91
C GLY A 60 18.74 -16.74 -9.12
N ASN A 61 17.95 -16.75 -8.05
CA ASN A 61 16.49 -16.67 -8.03
C ASN A 61 16.07 -15.56 -7.05
N SER A 62 14.83 -15.08 -7.17
CA SER A 62 14.33 -14.04 -6.26
C SER A 62 14.10 -14.60 -4.87
N GLU A 63 14.61 -13.88 -3.89
CA GLU A 63 14.47 -14.19 -2.47
C GLU A 63 14.02 -12.95 -1.69
N ILE A 64 13.37 -13.16 -0.55
CA ILE A 64 12.96 -12.05 0.32
C ILE A 64 14.10 -11.62 1.20
N TYR A 65 14.36 -10.32 1.18
CA TYR A 65 15.32 -9.64 2.05
C TYR A 65 14.62 -8.66 2.98
N TYR A 66 15.26 -8.37 4.08
CA TYR A 66 14.80 -7.45 5.11
C TYR A 66 15.93 -6.49 5.55
N LYS A 67 15.55 -5.26 5.90
CA LYS A 67 16.47 -4.27 6.47
C LYS A 67 15.74 -3.38 7.46
N ARG A 68 16.46 -2.96 8.52
CA ARG A 68 15.90 -2.14 9.60
C ARG A 68 16.68 -0.84 9.76
N SER A 69 15.97 0.23 10.09
CA SER A 69 16.51 1.46 10.67
C SER A 69 15.98 1.59 12.10
N PRO A 70 16.81 1.64 13.13
CA PRO A 70 16.35 1.81 14.52
C PRO A 70 16.00 3.25 14.89
N ASP A 71 16.32 4.23 14.04
CA ASP A 71 16.34 5.67 14.32
C ASP A 71 15.56 6.48 13.27
N GLY A 72 14.46 5.92 12.76
CA GLY A 72 13.54 6.60 11.85
C GLY A 72 14.13 6.93 10.49
N GLY A 73 14.99 6.05 9.94
CA GLY A 73 15.58 6.19 8.61
C GLY A 73 16.95 6.89 8.58
N THR A 74 17.50 7.28 9.74
CA THR A 74 18.80 7.96 9.81
C THR A 74 19.94 6.99 9.52
N THR A 75 20.01 5.86 10.25
CA THR A 75 20.97 4.78 10.00
C THR A 75 20.27 3.47 9.66
N TRP A 76 20.98 2.55 8.99
CA TRP A 76 20.41 1.29 8.52
C TRP A 76 21.35 0.12 8.86
N ALA A 77 20.77 -0.95 9.41
CA ALA A 77 21.46 -2.21 9.65
C ALA A 77 21.86 -2.89 8.33
N ALA A 78 22.67 -3.95 8.40
CA ALA A 78 22.92 -4.82 7.24
C ALA A 78 21.62 -5.49 6.77
N ALA A 79 21.51 -5.76 5.47
CA ALA A 79 20.41 -6.54 4.92
C ALA A 79 20.49 -7.98 5.42
N GLN A 80 19.32 -8.57 5.72
CA GLN A 80 19.16 -9.98 6.07
C GLN A 80 18.34 -10.67 4.99
N ARG A 81 18.80 -11.83 4.51
CA ARG A 81 18.01 -12.69 3.65
C ARG A 81 17.04 -13.51 4.50
N LEU A 82 15.75 -13.54 4.16
CA LEU A 82 14.72 -14.28 4.92
C LEU A 82 14.37 -15.63 4.30
N THR A 83 14.62 -15.83 3.02
CA THR A 83 14.31 -17.08 2.30
C THR A 83 15.54 -17.66 1.63
N TRP A 84 15.64 -19.00 1.60
CA TRP A 84 16.76 -19.76 1.01
C TRP A 84 16.18 -21.00 0.33
N ASN A 85 15.52 -20.83 -0.80
CA ASN A 85 14.89 -21.95 -1.48
C ASN A 85 15.25 -22.00 -2.97
N SER A 86 14.74 -22.99 -3.69
CA SER A 86 15.03 -23.20 -5.11
C SER A 86 13.99 -22.53 -6.02
N GLY A 87 12.88 -22.07 -5.48
CA GLY A 87 11.84 -21.33 -6.20
C GLY A 87 12.01 -19.83 -6.10
N GLU A 88 11.13 -19.09 -6.72
CA GLU A 88 11.07 -17.64 -6.60
C GLU A 88 10.27 -17.26 -5.34
N SER A 89 10.83 -16.41 -4.48
CA SER A 89 10.12 -15.74 -3.39
C SER A 89 9.94 -14.28 -3.78
N VAL A 90 8.69 -13.84 -4.01
CA VAL A 90 8.38 -12.54 -4.60
C VAL A 90 7.16 -11.87 -3.94
N PHE A 91 6.90 -10.60 -4.26
CA PHE A 91 5.77 -9.81 -3.78
C PHE A 91 5.64 -9.81 -2.25
N PRO A 92 6.67 -9.41 -1.50
CA PRO A 92 6.57 -9.36 -0.05
C PRO A 92 5.64 -8.24 0.41
N ALA A 93 4.88 -8.51 1.48
CA ALA A 93 4.16 -7.48 2.22
C ALA A 93 4.52 -7.57 3.71
N ILE A 94 4.53 -6.44 4.40
CA ILE A 94 4.94 -6.29 5.78
C ILE A 94 3.91 -5.51 6.58
N ALA A 95 3.62 -5.93 7.80
CA ALA A 95 2.85 -5.19 8.79
C ALA A 95 3.44 -5.39 10.18
N ILE A 96 3.16 -4.46 11.10
CA ILE A 96 3.66 -4.49 12.48
C ILE A 96 2.48 -4.35 13.41
N ASP A 97 2.42 -5.22 14.42
CA ASP A 97 1.35 -5.19 15.42
C ASP A 97 1.65 -4.18 16.56
N SER A 98 0.66 -3.94 17.42
CA SER A 98 0.80 -3.03 18.56
C SER A 98 1.84 -3.47 19.61
N GLY A 99 2.29 -4.73 19.57
CA GLY A 99 3.40 -5.29 20.34
C GLY A 99 4.76 -5.12 19.64
N ASN A 100 4.81 -4.45 18.50
CA ASN A 100 5.98 -4.31 17.64
C ASN A 100 6.50 -5.66 17.08
N THR A 101 5.64 -6.68 16.99
CA THR A 101 5.95 -7.88 16.22
C THR A 101 5.85 -7.56 14.74
N ILE A 102 6.86 -7.92 13.98
CA ILE A 102 6.95 -7.74 12.53
C ILE A 102 6.38 -9.00 11.87
N HIS A 103 5.47 -8.83 10.93
CA HIS A 103 4.84 -9.91 10.18
C HIS A 103 5.13 -9.71 8.69
N VAL A 104 5.66 -10.75 8.03
CA VAL A 104 6.00 -10.73 6.61
C VAL A 104 5.30 -11.89 5.91
N VAL A 105 4.65 -11.58 4.79
CA VAL A 105 4.04 -12.55 3.88
C VAL A 105 4.63 -12.39 2.48
N TRP A 106 4.70 -13.48 1.71
CA TRP A 106 5.19 -13.45 0.33
C TRP A 106 4.59 -14.60 -0.47
N GLN A 107 4.73 -14.53 -1.78
CA GLN A 107 4.45 -15.59 -2.73
C GLN A 107 5.72 -16.38 -2.99
N ASP A 108 5.61 -17.71 -3.10
CA ASP A 108 6.76 -18.61 -3.23
C ASP A 108 6.45 -19.81 -4.13
N SER A 109 7.30 -20.07 -5.12
CA SER A 109 7.12 -21.13 -6.11
C SER A 109 7.96 -22.39 -5.85
N THR A 110 8.56 -22.55 -4.67
CA THR A 110 9.47 -23.67 -4.34
C THR A 110 8.86 -25.06 -4.60
N LEU A 111 7.55 -25.19 -4.45
CA LEU A 111 6.85 -26.46 -4.66
C LEU A 111 6.27 -26.65 -6.07
N GLY A 112 6.71 -25.81 -7.04
CA GLY A 112 6.32 -25.90 -8.44
C GLY A 112 5.08 -25.07 -8.81
N ILE A 113 4.28 -24.68 -7.84
CA ILE A 113 3.18 -23.68 -7.95
C ILE A 113 3.36 -22.64 -6.88
N ASP A 114 2.85 -21.44 -7.14
CA ASP A 114 2.92 -20.36 -6.16
C ASP A 114 1.99 -20.61 -4.98
N GLU A 115 2.51 -20.37 -3.79
CA GLU A 115 1.78 -20.46 -2.54
C GLU A 115 2.13 -19.28 -1.64
N ILE A 116 1.29 -18.99 -0.65
CA ILE A 116 1.52 -17.92 0.31
C ILE A 116 2.28 -18.46 1.51
N TYR A 117 3.36 -17.76 1.86
CA TYR A 117 4.20 -18.05 3.00
C TYR A 117 4.26 -16.88 3.98
N TYR A 118 4.66 -17.16 5.20
CA TYR A 118 4.67 -16.23 6.32
C TYR A 118 5.84 -16.48 7.26
N THR A 119 6.38 -15.41 7.83
CA THR A 119 7.27 -15.44 9.00
C THR A 119 7.02 -14.20 9.86
N ARG A 120 7.53 -14.22 11.11
CA ARG A 120 7.43 -13.10 12.03
C ARG A 120 8.69 -12.94 12.88
N SER A 121 8.89 -11.74 13.40
CA SER A 121 9.93 -11.41 14.37
C SER A 121 9.33 -10.65 15.54
N SER A 122 9.60 -11.06 16.76
CA SER A 122 9.16 -10.39 18.01
C SER A 122 10.28 -9.63 18.71
N ASP A 123 11.47 -9.54 18.12
CA ASP A 123 12.65 -8.91 18.68
C ASP A 123 13.20 -7.77 17.78
N GLY A 124 12.28 -7.17 17.00
CA GLY A 124 12.61 -6.06 16.11
C GLY A 124 13.42 -6.46 14.87
N GLY A 125 13.27 -7.69 14.38
CA GLY A 125 13.94 -8.17 13.17
C GLY A 125 15.33 -8.75 13.40
N LEU A 126 15.72 -9.03 14.65
CA LEU A 126 17.00 -9.68 14.95
C LEU A 126 16.94 -11.18 14.67
N THR A 127 15.84 -11.83 15.06
CA THR A 127 15.58 -13.23 14.74
C THR A 127 14.18 -13.41 14.16
N TRP A 128 13.99 -14.48 13.38
CA TRP A 128 12.75 -14.78 12.68
C TRP A 128 12.23 -16.17 13.03
N SER A 129 10.92 -16.32 13.11
CA SER A 129 10.28 -17.62 13.30
C SER A 129 10.56 -18.53 12.09
N ALA A 130 10.36 -19.83 12.29
CA ALA A 130 10.33 -20.76 11.15
C ALA A 130 9.29 -20.31 10.12
N VAL A 131 9.68 -20.36 8.85
CA VAL A 131 8.81 -20.06 7.71
C VAL A 131 7.61 -21.01 7.72
N ARG A 132 6.41 -20.44 7.52
CA ARG A 132 5.15 -21.18 7.50
C ARG A 132 4.44 -20.99 6.18
N ARG A 133 4.11 -22.09 5.50
CA ARG A 133 3.19 -22.09 4.35
C ARG A 133 1.76 -21.88 4.84
N LEU A 134 0.99 -21.01 4.20
CA LEU A 134 -0.39 -20.68 4.56
C LEU A 134 -1.43 -21.27 3.60
N THR A 135 -1.03 -21.60 2.37
CA THR A 135 -1.94 -22.15 1.36
C THR A 135 -1.46 -23.51 0.86
N TRP A 136 -2.38 -24.40 0.51
CA TRP A 136 -2.14 -25.74 -0.03
C TRP A 136 -3.18 -25.99 -1.12
N THR A 137 -3.10 -25.26 -2.21
CA THR A 137 -4.10 -25.29 -3.26
C THR A 137 -3.59 -26.00 -4.50
N SER A 138 -4.49 -26.37 -5.43
CA SER A 138 -4.11 -26.97 -6.70
C SER A 138 -3.79 -25.93 -7.78
N GLY A 139 -4.14 -24.66 -7.54
CA GLY A 139 -3.83 -23.51 -8.39
C GLY A 139 -2.81 -22.61 -7.72
N SER A 140 -2.25 -21.65 -8.46
CA SER A 140 -1.32 -20.66 -7.92
C SER A 140 -2.01 -19.68 -6.99
N SER A 141 -1.43 -19.46 -5.81
CA SER A 141 -1.81 -18.42 -4.84
C SER A 141 -0.78 -17.29 -4.91
N GLY A 142 -1.17 -16.05 -5.21
CA GLY A 142 -0.21 -14.96 -5.43
C GLY A 142 -0.67 -13.58 -5.00
N GLY A 143 0.27 -12.63 -4.99
CA GLY A 143 0.02 -11.24 -4.65
C GLY A 143 -0.58 -11.04 -3.25
N PRO A 144 0.05 -11.55 -2.17
CA PRO A 144 -0.50 -11.42 -0.83
C PRO A 144 -0.42 -9.97 -0.34
N ASN A 145 -1.42 -9.58 0.46
CA ASN A 145 -1.40 -8.32 1.20
C ASN A 145 -1.86 -8.57 2.64
N ILE A 146 -1.33 -7.78 3.58
CA ILE A 146 -1.49 -7.99 5.03
C ILE A 146 -1.94 -6.70 5.72
N ALA A 147 -2.90 -6.82 6.64
CA ALA A 147 -3.26 -5.77 7.59
C ALA A 147 -3.38 -6.35 8.99
N ILE A 148 -3.18 -5.51 10.01
CA ILE A 148 -3.29 -5.88 11.41
C ILE A 148 -4.26 -4.93 12.10
N ASP A 149 -5.22 -5.47 12.83
CA ASP A 149 -6.17 -4.68 13.59
C ASP A 149 -5.61 -4.28 14.98
N SER A 150 -6.32 -3.43 15.71
CA SER A 150 -5.87 -2.93 17.02
C SER A 150 -5.86 -3.99 18.13
N SER A 151 -6.33 -5.21 17.89
CA SER A 151 -6.35 -6.34 18.84
C SER A 151 -5.28 -7.41 18.65
N PRO A 152 -4.23 -7.17 18.04
CA PRO A 152 -3.31 -7.60 16.99
C PRO A 152 -3.75 -8.84 16.20
N ALA A 153 -4.99 -8.89 15.74
CA ALA A 153 -5.39 -9.90 14.76
C ALA A 153 -4.81 -9.57 13.39
N ILE A 154 -4.30 -10.58 12.72
CA ILE A 154 -3.68 -10.49 11.40
C ILE A 154 -4.68 -10.90 10.34
N HIS A 155 -4.79 -10.13 9.29
CA HIS A 155 -5.66 -10.36 8.16
C HIS A 155 -4.83 -10.42 6.88
N ILE A 156 -4.95 -11.50 6.09
CA ILE A 156 -4.23 -11.69 4.83
C ILE A 156 -5.24 -11.94 3.72
N VAL A 157 -5.02 -11.29 2.58
CA VAL A 157 -5.72 -11.56 1.32
C VAL A 157 -4.72 -11.94 0.23
N TRP A 158 -5.16 -12.72 -0.74
CA TRP A 158 -4.39 -13.09 -1.92
C TRP A 158 -5.33 -13.42 -3.08
N MET A 159 -4.80 -13.53 -4.29
CA MET A 159 -5.51 -14.09 -5.43
C MET A 159 -5.13 -15.56 -5.61
N ASP A 160 -6.08 -16.40 -5.98
CA ASP A 160 -5.92 -17.85 -6.08
C ASP A 160 -6.57 -18.42 -7.33
N TYR A 161 -5.85 -19.22 -8.10
CA TYR A 161 -6.30 -19.78 -9.38
C TYR A 161 -7.00 -21.15 -9.26
N THR A 162 -7.22 -21.66 -8.06
CA THR A 162 -7.82 -22.99 -7.84
C THR A 162 -9.15 -23.21 -8.57
N PRO A 163 -10.04 -22.22 -8.68
CA PRO A 163 -11.31 -22.36 -9.41
C PRO A 163 -11.19 -22.30 -10.95
N SER A 164 -9.98 -22.28 -11.53
CA SER A 164 -9.68 -22.08 -12.95
C SER A 164 -9.80 -20.61 -13.46
N ASN A 165 -9.93 -19.68 -12.55
CA ASN A 165 -9.78 -18.24 -12.70
C ASN A 165 -9.25 -17.67 -11.39
N TYR A 166 -8.67 -16.47 -11.41
CA TYR A 166 -8.24 -15.84 -10.17
C TYR A 166 -9.44 -15.34 -9.37
N GLU A 167 -9.45 -15.71 -8.09
CA GLU A 167 -10.44 -15.24 -7.13
C GLU A 167 -9.74 -14.71 -5.88
N VAL A 168 -10.38 -13.79 -5.17
CA VAL A 168 -9.85 -13.25 -3.93
C VAL A 168 -10.14 -14.21 -2.78
N TYR A 169 -9.11 -14.55 -2.03
CA TYR A 169 -9.17 -15.35 -0.81
C TYR A 169 -8.68 -14.55 0.39
N TYR A 170 -9.05 -15.02 1.57
CA TYR A 170 -8.76 -14.39 2.85
C TYR A 170 -8.50 -15.44 3.92
N THR A 171 -7.57 -15.16 4.83
CA THR A 171 -7.42 -15.85 6.11
C THR A 171 -7.07 -14.86 7.22
N ASN A 172 -7.19 -15.28 8.47
CA ASN A 172 -6.80 -14.47 9.61
C ASN A 172 -6.12 -15.33 10.70
N SER A 173 -5.39 -14.63 11.58
CA SER A 173 -4.87 -15.18 12.83
C SER A 173 -5.32 -14.26 13.97
N MET A 174 -5.84 -14.84 15.04
CA MET A 174 -6.30 -14.12 16.24
C MET A 174 -5.28 -14.17 17.40
N ASP A 175 -4.12 -14.77 17.17
CA ASP A 175 -3.08 -15.04 18.16
C ASP A 175 -1.69 -14.63 17.68
N ALA A 176 -1.60 -13.49 16.99
CA ALA A 176 -0.38 -12.90 16.46
C ALA A 176 0.43 -13.88 15.56
N GLY A 177 -0.26 -14.66 14.71
CA GLY A 177 0.35 -15.55 13.72
C GLY A 177 0.75 -16.93 14.22
N LEU A 178 0.34 -17.32 15.45
CA LEU A 178 0.60 -18.66 15.98
C LEU A 178 -0.30 -19.71 15.33
N THR A 179 -1.58 -19.41 15.16
CA THR A 179 -2.53 -20.25 14.41
C THR A 179 -3.29 -19.44 13.36
N TRP A 180 -3.79 -20.12 12.33
CA TRP A 180 -4.47 -19.51 11.20
C TRP A 180 -5.83 -20.12 10.97
N GLY A 181 -6.82 -19.29 10.68
CA GLY A 181 -8.15 -19.72 10.28
C GLY A 181 -8.16 -20.39 8.92
N THR A 182 -9.26 -21.09 8.62
CA THR A 182 -9.47 -21.68 7.30
C THR A 182 -9.60 -20.56 6.24
N ALA A 183 -8.94 -20.75 5.10
CA ALA A 183 -9.06 -19.84 3.97
C ALA A 183 -10.52 -19.71 3.51
N LYS A 184 -10.97 -18.47 3.26
CA LYS A 184 -12.30 -18.13 2.78
C LYS A 184 -12.20 -17.48 1.41
N ARG A 185 -12.91 -18.01 0.43
CA ARG A 185 -13.08 -17.36 -0.87
C ARG A 185 -14.01 -16.16 -0.71
N LEU A 186 -13.64 -15.00 -1.22
CA LEU A 186 -14.40 -13.76 -1.12
C LEU A 186 -15.15 -13.39 -2.41
N THR A 187 -14.69 -13.88 -3.56
CA THR A 187 -15.30 -13.61 -4.87
C THR A 187 -15.69 -14.92 -5.57
N TRP A 188 -16.72 -14.86 -6.40
CA TRP A 188 -17.26 -15.98 -7.20
C TRP A 188 -17.64 -15.42 -8.57
N THR A 189 -16.63 -15.12 -9.38
CA THR A 189 -16.83 -14.50 -10.69
C THR A 189 -16.64 -15.52 -11.81
N THR A 190 -17.11 -15.21 -13.02
CA THR A 190 -16.86 -16.03 -14.20
C THR A 190 -15.56 -15.68 -14.90
N THR A 191 -14.95 -14.58 -14.51
CA THR A 191 -13.67 -14.03 -14.98
C THR A 191 -12.69 -13.99 -13.82
N SER A 192 -11.75 -13.05 -13.78
CA SER A 192 -10.73 -13.04 -12.74
C SER A 192 -10.79 -11.80 -11.86
N SER A 193 -10.55 -12.00 -10.56
CA SER A 193 -10.37 -10.97 -9.53
C SER A 193 -8.90 -10.91 -9.14
N PHE A 194 -8.27 -9.72 -9.20
CA PHE A 194 -6.81 -9.57 -9.14
C PHE A 194 -6.34 -8.65 -8.03
N TYR A 195 -5.14 -8.90 -7.51
CA TYR A 195 -4.35 -8.05 -6.62
C TYR A 195 -5.18 -7.38 -5.53
N PRO A 196 -5.73 -8.18 -4.60
CA PRO A 196 -6.48 -7.66 -3.48
C PRO A 196 -5.56 -6.89 -2.52
N VAL A 197 -6.06 -5.78 -2.00
CA VAL A 197 -5.42 -5.00 -0.93
C VAL A 197 -6.38 -4.91 0.25
N ILE A 198 -5.85 -5.01 1.46
CA ILE A 198 -6.61 -5.07 2.70
C ILE A 198 -6.22 -3.93 3.65
N ALA A 199 -7.22 -3.36 4.31
CA ALA A 199 -7.03 -2.47 5.44
C ALA A 199 -7.95 -2.88 6.57
N SER A 200 -7.55 -2.60 7.81
CA SER A 200 -8.35 -2.84 9.00
C SER A 200 -8.54 -1.55 9.80
N TYR A 201 -9.69 -1.44 10.44
CA TYR A 201 -10.02 -0.34 11.34
C TYR A 201 -10.56 -0.88 12.65
N SER A 202 -10.05 -0.36 13.80
CA SER A 202 -10.47 -0.82 15.11
C SER A 202 -10.22 -2.35 15.27
N THR A 203 -10.98 -3.01 16.11
CA THR A 203 -10.88 -4.46 16.36
C THR A 203 -11.87 -5.29 15.53
N HIS A 204 -12.66 -4.70 14.64
CA HIS A 204 -13.78 -5.42 14.02
C HIS A 204 -13.85 -5.28 12.51
N TYR A 205 -13.44 -4.14 11.97
CA TYR A 205 -13.70 -3.79 10.57
C TYR A 205 -12.52 -4.18 9.69
N VAL A 206 -12.83 -4.91 8.63
CA VAL A 206 -11.86 -5.31 7.59
C VAL A 206 -12.41 -4.92 6.25
N HIS A 207 -11.58 -4.24 5.46
CA HIS A 207 -11.91 -3.69 4.14
C HIS A 207 -10.99 -4.30 3.10
N VAL A 208 -11.55 -4.84 2.02
CA VAL A 208 -10.79 -5.43 0.91
C VAL A 208 -11.22 -4.75 -0.38
N VAL A 209 -10.23 -4.35 -1.17
CA VAL A 209 -10.40 -3.84 -2.53
C VAL A 209 -9.63 -4.72 -3.51
N TRP A 210 -10.12 -4.86 -4.71
CA TRP A 210 -9.46 -5.59 -5.80
C TRP A 210 -9.94 -5.03 -7.14
N TYR A 211 -9.35 -5.44 -8.23
CA TYR A 211 -9.93 -5.17 -9.54
C TYR A 211 -10.35 -6.46 -10.24
N ASP A 212 -11.35 -6.35 -11.11
CA ASP A 212 -12.10 -7.47 -11.65
C ASP A 212 -12.63 -7.14 -13.04
N ASP A 213 -12.58 -8.09 -13.97
CA ASP A 213 -13.00 -7.91 -15.36
C ASP A 213 -14.41 -8.49 -15.67
N THR A 214 -15.17 -8.88 -14.65
CA THR A 214 -16.54 -9.42 -14.80
C THR A 214 -17.49 -8.49 -15.57
N SER A 215 -17.26 -7.19 -15.49
CA SER A 215 -18.08 -6.18 -16.17
C SER A 215 -17.71 -5.94 -17.63
N GLY A 216 -16.76 -6.69 -18.19
CA GLY A 216 -16.27 -6.56 -19.57
C GLY A 216 -15.00 -5.70 -19.71
N ASN A 217 -14.63 -4.96 -18.68
CA ASN A 217 -13.39 -4.24 -18.50
C ASN A 217 -12.96 -4.29 -17.04
N LEU A 218 -11.71 -3.91 -16.76
CA LEU A 218 -11.20 -3.89 -15.39
C LEU A 218 -11.84 -2.76 -14.58
N GLU A 219 -12.44 -3.12 -13.44
CA GLU A 219 -13.09 -2.19 -12.53
C GLU A 219 -12.69 -2.48 -11.09
N VAL A 220 -12.71 -1.46 -10.24
CA VAL A 220 -12.41 -1.59 -8.81
C VAL A 220 -13.65 -2.02 -8.06
N TYR A 221 -13.49 -3.05 -7.25
CA TYR A 221 -14.51 -3.59 -6.36
C TYR A 221 -14.06 -3.48 -4.90
N TYR A 222 -15.04 -3.55 -4.01
CA TYR A 222 -14.88 -3.43 -2.56
C TYR A 222 -15.77 -4.42 -1.82
N LYS A 223 -15.25 -4.95 -0.71
CA LYS A 223 -16.00 -5.79 0.22
C LYS A 223 -15.54 -5.51 1.65
N ARG A 224 -16.44 -5.67 2.63
CA ARG A 224 -16.13 -5.46 4.04
C ARG A 224 -16.65 -6.57 4.93
N SER A 225 -16.00 -6.70 6.07
CA SER A 225 -16.43 -7.48 7.22
C SER A 225 -16.57 -6.56 8.44
N TRP A 226 -17.55 -6.82 9.30
CA TRP A 226 -17.74 -6.13 10.58
C TRP A 226 -17.37 -6.97 11.80
N ASP A 227 -16.90 -8.19 11.58
CA ASP A 227 -16.67 -9.21 12.60
C ASP A 227 -15.33 -9.94 12.38
N ARG A 228 -14.27 -9.16 12.07
CA ARG A 228 -12.89 -9.66 11.87
C ARG A 228 -12.78 -10.72 10.78
N GLY A 229 -13.54 -10.59 9.71
CA GLY A 229 -13.52 -11.53 8.61
C GLY A 229 -14.29 -12.83 8.88
N SER A 230 -15.09 -12.89 9.95
CA SER A 230 -15.96 -14.05 10.20
C SER A 230 -17.06 -14.13 9.15
N THR A 231 -17.73 -13.01 8.88
CA THR A 231 -18.70 -12.86 7.79
C THR A 231 -18.35 -11.67 6.88
N TRP A 232 -18.85 -11.71 5.65
CA TRP A 232 -18.54 -10.71 4.64
C TRP A 232 -19.81 -10.20 3.96
N GLY A 233 -19.90 -8.87 3.79
CA GLY A 233 -20.98 -8.24 3.03
C GLY A 233 -20.91 -8.57 1.54
N THR A 234 -21.88 -8.06 0.76
CA THR A 234 -21.87 -8.16 -0.71
C THR A 234 -20.76 -7.29 -1.31
N ALA A 235 -20.16 -7.76 -2.40
CA ALA A 235 -19.21 -6.97 -3.17
C ALA A 235 -19.91 -5.75 -3.80
N LYS A 236 -19.22 -4.60 -3.78
CA LYS A 236 -19.67 -3.35 -4.42
C LYS A 236 -18.70 -2.97 -5.52
N ARG A 237 -19.17 -2.74 -6.73
CA ARG A 237 -18.39 -2.12 -7.79
C ARG A 237 -18.26 -0.63 -7.49
N LEU A 238 -17.03 -0.11 -7.45
CA LEU A 238 -16.74 1.28 -7.11
C LEU A 238 -16.49 2.17 -8.34
N THR A 239 -16.10 1.57 -9.45
CA THR A 239 -15.88 2.28 -10.71
C THR A 239 -16.81 1.76 -11.79
N VAL A 240 -17.29 2.63 -12.66
CA VAL A 240 -18.14 2.32 -13.80
C VAL A 240 -17.76 3.28 -14.91
N ASN A 241 -16.84 2.86 -15.76
CA ASN A 241 -16.35 3.70 -16.85
C ASN A 241 -15.98 2.86 -18.10
N SER A 242 -15.51 3.50 -19.16
CA SER A 242 -15.10 2.83 -20.40
C SER A 242 -13.63 2.42 -20.42
N GLY A 243 -12.85 2.91 -19.45
CA GLY A 243 -11.43 2.59 -19.30
C GLY A 243 -11.21 1.42 -18.35
N TRP A 244 -9.96 1.16 -18.03
CA TRP A 244 -9.52 0.15 -17.07
C TRP A 244 -9.15 0.82 -15.75
N SER A 245 -9.88 0.48 -14.70
CA SER A 245 -9.57 0.85 -13.31
C SER A 245 -8.86 -0.33 -12.65
N SER A 246 -7.61 -0.16 -12.21
CA SER A 246 -6.78 -1.25 -11.70
C SER A 246 -5.82 -0.81 -10.59
N TYR A 247 -5.18 -1.77 -9.93
CA TYR A 247 -4.22 -1.57 -8.83
C TYR A 247 -4.75 -0.63 -7.73
N PRO A 248 -5.90 -0.94 -7.13
CA PRO A 248 -6.43 -0.16 -6.04
C PRO A 248 -5.59 -0.32 -4.78
N PHE A 249 -5.49 0.76 -3.99
CA PHE A 249 -4.98 0.74 -2.62
C PHE A 249 -6.03 1.31 -1.68
N VAL A 250 -6.10 0.80 -0.45
CA VAL A 250 -7.06 1.21 0.58
C VAL A 250 -6.36 1.55 1.87
N ALA A 251 -6.79 2.63 2.51
CA ALA A 251 -6.40 3.01 3.86
C ALA A 251 -7.62 3.46 4.66
N THR A 252 -7.52 3.40 5.98
CA THR A 252 -8.60 3.81 6.91
C THR A 252 -8.10 4.90 7.84
N GLY A 253 -8.92 5.94 8.03
CA GLY A 253 -8.68 7.01 8.99
C GLY A 253 -9.06 6.62 10.43
N SER A 254 -8.75 7.50 11.40
CA SER A 254 -8.93 7.28 12.83
C SER A 254 -10.41 7.16 13.26
N ILE A 255 -11.33 7.70 12.47
CA ILE A 255 -12.78 7.64 12.70
C ILE A 255 -13.48 6.58 11.84
N GLY A 256 -12.72 5.77 11.09
CA GLY A 256 -13.25 4.69 10.22
C GLY A 256 -13.65 5.14 8.83
N ASP A 257 -13.22 6.31 8.39
CA ASP A 257 -13.30 6.73 7.00
C ASP A 257 -12.42 5.81 6.13
N ILE A 258 -12.90 5.49 4.95
CA ILE A 258 -12.20 4.61 4.01
C ILE A 258 -11.79 5.42 2.80
N HIS A 259 -10.52 5.35 2.46
CA HIS A 259 -9.92 6.06 1.34
C HIS A 259 -9.33 5.06 0.35
N ILE A 260 -9.70 5.18 -0.92
CA ILE A 260 -9.24 4.29 -1.99
C ILE A 260 -8.63 5.14 -3.10
N VAL A 261 -7.47 4.71 -3.58
CA VAL A 261 -6.79 5.23 -4.77
C VAL A 261 -6.61 4.12 -5.77
N TRP A 262 -6.62 4.43 -7.06
CA TRP A 262 -6.36 3.47 -8.15
C TRP A 262 -5.84 4.20 -9.38
N GLN A 263 -5.34 3.45 -10.33
CA GLN A 263 -4.99 3.96 -11.65
C GLN A 263 -6.12 3.66 -12.64
N ASP A 264 -6.36 4.58 -13.59
CA ASP A 264 -7.49 4.52 -14.52
C ASP A 264 -7.15 5.16 -15.86
N ASN A 265 -7.40 4.46 -16.97
CA ASN A 265 -7.06 4.95 -18.29
C ASN A 265 -8.24 5.53 -19.09
N THR A 266 -9.36 5.82 -18.43
CA THR A 266 -10.52 6.46 -19.08
C THR A 266 -10.18 7.71 -19.89
N PRO A 267 -9.22 8.59 -19.47
CA PRO A 267 -8.84 9.76 -20.26
C PRO A 267 -7.96 9.47 -21.49
N GLY A 268 -7.54 8.21 -21.70
CA GLY A 268 -6.65 7.78 -22.78
C GLY A 268 -5.23 7.39 -22.33
N ASN A 269 -4.79 7.85 -21.15
CA ASN A 269 -3.58 7.42 -20.44
C ASN A 269 -3.92 7.08 -18.99
N GLN A 270 -3.05 6.36 -18.30
CA GLN A 270 -3.24 6.04 -16.88
C GLN A 270 -3.09 7.29 -16.03
N GLU A 271 -4.05 7.52 -15.15
CA GLU A 271 -4.07 8.61 -14.19
C GLU A 271 -4.48 8.10 -12.81
N ILE A 272 -4.11 8.80 -11.74
CA ILE A 272 -4.49 8.44 -10.39
C ILE A 272 -5.86 9.04 -10.05
N TYR A 273 -6.72 8.18 -9.53
CA TYR A 273 -8.06 8.50 -9.05
C TYR A 273 -8.22 8.18 -7.58
N TYR A 274 -9.20 8.81 -6.97
CA TYR A 274 -9.49 8.71 -5.54
C TYR A 274 -11.00 8.68 -5.28
N ARG A 275 -11.38 7.96 -4.22
CA ARG A 275 -12.75 7.93 -3.70
C ARG A 275 -12.73 7.66 -2.20
N ARG A 276 -13.68 8.23 -1.43
CA ARG A 276 -13.80 7.94 -0.01
C ARG A 276 -15.22 7.54 0.38
N SER A 277 -15.32 6.90 1.55
CA SER A 277 -16.55 6.65 2.28
C SER A 277 -16.37 7.10 3.72
N THR A 278 -17.33 7.86 4.25
CA THR A 278 -17.35 8.36 5.66
C THR A 278 -18.35 7.59 6.52
N ASP A 279 -18.94 6.52 6.02
CA ASP A 279 -19.95 5.70 6.72
C ASP A 279 -19.59 4.20 6.70
N GLY A 280 -18.28 3.91 6.75
CA GLY A 280 -17.76 2.55 6.80
C GLY A 280 -18.04 1.76 5.53
N GLY A 281 -18.07 2.39 4.34
CA GLY A 281 -18.26 1.76 3.03
C GLY A 281 -19.72 1.50 2.66
N SER A 282 -20.70 2.11 3.37
CA SER A 282 -22.12 2.04 2.99
C SER A 282 -22.39 2.91 1.78
N ASN A 283 -21.93 4.15 1.79
CA ASN A 283 -22.00 5.08 0.67
C ASN A 283 -20.60 5.59 0.31
N TRP A 284 -20.44 6.04 -0.92
CA TRP A 284 -19.18 6.49 -1.48
C TRP A 284 -19.35 7.84 -2.16
N ASP A 285 -18.42 8.76 -1.92
CA ASP A 285 -18.35 10.06 -2.57
C ASP A 285 -18.19 9.92 -4.09
N THR A 286 -18.30 11.03 -4.82
CA THR A 286 -17.98 11.07 -6.25
C THR A 286 -16.51 10.78 -6.49
N VAL A 287 -16.21 10.06 -7.57
CA VAL A 287 -14.85 9.78 -8.03
C VAL A 287 -14.13 11.10 -8.35
N ARG A 288 -12.87 11.20 -7.93
CA ARG A 288 -11.99 12.37 -8.19
C ARG A 288 -10.74 11.93 -8.92
N ARG A 289 -10.43 12.54 -10.04
CA ARG A 289 -9.14 12.44 -10.70
C ARG A 289 -8.12 13.31 -9.97
N LEU A 290 -6.93 12.81 -9.69
CA LEU A 290 -5.86 13.51 -8.95
C LEU A 290 -4.69 13.96 -9.81
N THR A 291 -4.49 13.34 -10.98
CA THR A 291 -3.41 13.65 -11.91
C THR A 291 -3.94 14.00 -13.29
N TRP A 292 -3.24 14.86 -14.02
CA TRP A 292 -3.54 15.30 -15.40
C TRP A 292 -2.21 15.45 -16.14
N THR A 293 -1.58 14.33 -16.45
CA THR A 293 -0.25 14.30 -17.04
C THR A 293 -0.31 13.90 -18.51
N SER A 294 0.74 14.17 -19.27
CA SER A 294 0.87 13.68 -20.65
C SER A 294 1.44 12.26 -20.70
N GLY A 295 2.09 11.82 -19.63
CA GLY A 295 2.56 10.48 -19.42
C GLY A 295 1.53 9.62 -18.69
N TRP A 296 2.00 8.56 -18.08
CA TRP A 296 1.17 7.58 -17.39
C TRP A 296 1.53 7.53 -15.91
N SER A 297 0.52 7.70 -15.05
CA SER A 297 0.64 7.60 -13.59
C SER A 297 0.23 6.20 -13.13
N TYR A 298 1.11 5.50 -12.40
CA TYR A 298 0.92 4.09 -12.04
C TYR A 298 1.16 3.78 -10.57
N PHE A 299 0.63 2.63 -10.11
CA PHE A 299 0.89 2.00 -8.83
C PHE A 299 0.82 2.99 -7.66
N PRO A 300 -0.35 3.60 -7.41
CA PRO A 300 -0.52 4.49 -6.27
C PRO A 300 -0.43 3.71 -4.96
N ALA A 301 0.15 4.34 -3.94
CA ALA A 301 0.06 3.90 -2.55
C ALA A 301 -0.50 5.05 -1.71
N ILE A 302 -1.27 4.72 -0.68
CA ILE A 302 -1.92 5.68 0.22
C ILE A 302 -1.59 5.36 1.68
N GLY A 303 -1.31 6.40 2.46
CA GLY A 303 -1.21 6.35 3.92
C GLY A 303 -2.02 7.46 4.55
N ILE A 304 -2.47 7.24 5.78
CA ILE A 304 -3.21 8.23 6.57
C ILE A 304 -2.49 8.39 7.90
N ASP A 305 -2.18 9.62 8.27
CA ASP A 305 -1.45 9.89 9.50
C ASP A 305 -2.37 10.05 10.72
N SER A 306 -1.79 10.30 11.89
CA SER A 306 -2.53 10.46 13.14
C SER A 306 -3.41 11.71 13.21
N ASN A 307 -3.29 12.63 12.26
CA ASN A 307 -4.13 13.83 12.12
C ASN A 307 -5.27 13.59 11.11
N ASP A 308 -5.39 12.37 10.56
CA ASP A 308 -6.23 12.02 9.42
C ASP A 308 -5.85 12.75 8.12
N ASP A 309 -4.59 13.22 8.00
CA ASP A 309 -4.05 13.74 6.77
C ASP A 309 -3.73 12.59 5.81
N ILE A 310 -4.12 12.76 4.54
CA ILE A 310 -3.99 11.73 3.50
C ILE A 310 -2.73 12.00 2.69
N HIS A 311 -1.92 10.97 2.50
CA HIS A 311 -0.69 11.00 1.73
C HIS A 311 -0.76 9.96 0.61
N ILE A 312 -0.50 10.38 -0.64
CA ILE A 312 -0.51 9.51 -1.81
C ILE A 312 0.82 9.66 -2.53
N VAL A 313 1.40 8.51 -2.91
CA VAL A 313 2.59 8.42 -3.78
C VAL A 313 2.26 7.57 -4.99
N TRP A 314 2.89 7.82 -6.11
CA TRP A 314 2.79 7.04 -7.35
C TRP A 314 4.05 7.25 -8.19
N HIS A 315 4.24 6.45 -9.23
CA HIS A 315 5.24 6.80 -10.23
C HIS A 315 4.58 7.25 -11.54
N ASP A 316 5.28 8.12 -12.28
CA ASP A 316 4.78 8.77 -13.49
C ASP A 316 5.90 8.95 -14.50
N ASP A 317 5.64 8.59 -15.76
CA ASP A 317 6.64 8.60 -16.84
C ASP A 317 6.60 9.86 -17.72
N THR A 318 5.88 10.92 -17.29
CA THR A 318 5.80 12.19 -18.01
C THR A 318 7.17 12.79 -18.36
N PRO A 319 8.22 12.69 -17.53
CA PRO A 319 9.54 13.20 -17.87
C PRO A 319 10.35 12.35 -18.87
N GLY A 320 9.83 11.18 -19.27
CA GLY A 320 10.50 10.18 -20.09
C GLY A 320 10.82 8.90 -19.31
N ASP A 321 11.62 8.99 -18.25
CA ASP A 321 11.79 7.91 -17.28
C ASP A 321 10.80 8.08 -16.14
N SER A 322 10.35 6.96 -15.55
CA SER A 322 9.42 6.98 -14.43
C SER A 322 10.06 7.61 -13.19
N GLU A 323 9.33 8.50 -12.53
CA GLU A 323 9.75 9.17 -11.31
C GLU A 323 8.66 9.10 -10.24
N ILE A 324 9.05 9.21 -8.97
CA ILE A 324 8.11 9.19 -7.86
C ILE A 324 7.51 10.58 -7.63
N TYR A 325 6.20 10.61 -7.46
CA TYR A 325 5.42 11.80 -7.15
C TYR A 325 4.62 11.63 -5.86
N TYR A 326 4.25 12.76 -5.29
CA TYR A 326 3.53 12.85 -4.02
C TYR A 326 2.44 13.91 -4.07
N LYS A 327 1.38 13.68 -3.31
CA LYS A 327 0.28 14.61 -3.07
C LYS A 327 -0.36 14.33 -1.72
N SER A 328 -0.86 15.37 -1.03
CA SER A 328 -1.52 15.25 0.26
C SER A 328 -2.85 15.98 0.31
N SER A 329 -3.68 15.62 1.26
CA SER A 329 -4.91 16.32 1.64
C SER A 329 -4.98 16.41 3.15
N LEU A 330 -5.22 17.63 3.67
CA LEU A 330 -5.33 17.93 5.10
C LEU A 330 -6.80 18.13 5.55
N ASP A 331 -7.76 17.77 4.70
CA ASP A 331 -9.19 17.97 4.92
C ASP A 331 -10.02 16.74 4.53
N GLY A 332 -9.41 15.55 4.74
CA GLY A 332 -10.06 14.28 4.48
C GLY A 332 -10.36 14.03 2.99
N GLY A 333 -9.52 14.53 2.07
CA GLY A 333 -9.67 14.34 0.62
C GLY A 333 -10.60 15.34 -0.06
N SER A 334 -11.01 16.42 0.64
CA SER A 334 -11.85 17.47 0.04
C SER A 334 -11.05 18.37 -0.89
N THR A 335 -9.84 18.77 -0.49
CA THR A 335 -8.87 19.48 -1.33
C THR A 335 -7.50 18.80 -1.30
N TRP A 336 -6.67 19.06 -2.32
CA TRP A 336 -5.40 18.40 -2.51
C TRP A 336 -4.28 19.40 -2.74
N SER A 337 -3.10 19.13 -2.20
CA SER A 337 -1.89 19.92 -2.44
C SER A 337 -1.51 19.93 -3.93
N ALA A 338 -0.61 20.81 -4.33
CA ALA A 338 0.06 20.70 -5.62
C ALA A 338 0.85 19.37 -5.68
N THR A 339 0.94 18.78 -6.87
CA THR A 339 1.77 17.59 -7.10
C THR A 339 3.24 17.92 -6.88
N GLN A 340 3.97 17.11 -6.12
CA GLN A 340 5.40 17.21 -5.87
C GLN A 340 6.13 16.04 -6.49
N ARG A 341 7.09 16.30 -7.39
CA ARG A 341 8.03 15.28 -7.85
C ARG A 341 9.08 15.02 -6.77
N LEU A 342 9.35 13.77 -6.44
CA LEU A 342 10.26 13.38 -5.37
C LEU A 342 11.60 12.83 -5.87
N THR A 343 11.68 12.37 -7.12
CA THR A 343 12.91 11.83 -7.69
C THR A 343 13.26 12.53 -9.01
N TRP A 344 14.54 12.59 -9.32
CA TRP A 344 15.13 13.15 -10.55
C TRP A 344 16.32 12.28 -10.94
N MET A 345 16.06 10.98 -11.05
CA MET A 345 17.09 9.98 -11.30
C MET A 345 17.30 9.79 -12.81
N SER A 346 18.45 9.26 -13.20
CA SER A 346 18.75 8.96 -14.61
C SER A 346 18.20 7.61 -15.07
N GLY A 347 17.62 6.82 -14.17
CA GLY A 347 16.91 5.59 -14.44
C GLY A 347 15.51 5.66 -13.84
N SER A 348 14.65 4.72 -14.21
CA SER A 348 13.27 4.70 -13.73
C SER A 348 13.17 4.43 -12.23
N SER A 349 12.44 5.29 -11.52
CA SER A 349 12.00 5.13 -10.12
C SER A 349 10.57 4.57 -10.13
N VAL A 350 10.35 3.36 -9.62
CA VAL A 350 9.07 2.63 -9.74
C VAL A 350 8.69 1.90 -8.45
N TYR A 351 7.44 1.43 -8.37
CA TYR A 351 6.90 0.65 -7.24
C TYR A 351 7.08 1.35 -5.89
N PRO A 352 6.58 2.58 -5.72
CA PRO A 352 6.67 3.24 -4.43
C PRO A 352 5.80 2.54 -3.38
N ALA A 353 6.33 2.43 -2.16
CA ALA A 353 5.56 2.03 -0.99
C ALA A 353 5.82 3.03 0.14
N MET A 354 4.80 3.30 0.94
CA MET A 354 4.84 4.30 2.00
C MET A 354 4.28 3.75 3.30
N ALA A 355 4.95 4.08 4.41
CA ALA A 355 4.44 3.88 5.77
C ALA A 355 4.40 5.20 6.52
N ILE A 356 3.46 5.30 7.44
CA ILE A 356 3.35 6.40 8.39
C ILE A 356 4.01 5.96 9.69
N GLY A 357 4.98 6.72 10.15
CA GLY A 357 5.68 6.51 11.41
C GLY A 357 5.17 7.39 12.53
N THR A 358 5.87 7.34 13.68
CA THR A 358 5.57 8.19 14.83
C THR A 358 5.72 9.67 14.49
N GLY A 359 4.82 10.51 15.03
CA GLY A 359 4.82 11.95 14.78
C GLY A 359 4.50 12.33 13.33
N ALA A 360 3.69 11.52 12.64
CA ALA A 360 3.30 11.72 11.24
C ALA A 360 4.48 11.69 10.24
N ALA A 361 5.61 11.08 10.61
CA ALA A 361 6.75 10.92 9.70
C ALA A 361 6.37 9.98 8.53
N LEU A 362 6.67 10.40 7.30
CA LEU A 362 6.44 9.63 6.08
C LEU A 362 7.71 8.84 5.73
N HIS A 363 7.59 7.54 5.57
CA HIS A 363 8.68 6.67 5.15
C HIS A 363 8.37 6.11 3.77
N LEU A 364 9.09 6.60 2.76
CA LEU A 364 8.92 6.24 1.36
C LEU A 364 10.07 5.37 0.89
N VAL A 365 9.75 4.26 0.23
CA VAL A 365 10.70 3.38 -0.45
C VAL A 365 10.28 3.16 -1.90
N TRP A 366 11.24 2.91 -2.78
CA TRP A 366 10.98 2.60 -4.19
C TRP A 366 12.13 1.79 -4.79
N SER A 367 11.88 1.21 -5.95
CA SER A 367 12.91 0.58 -6.78
C SER A 367 13.43 1.59 -7.80
N ASP A 368 14.75 1.68 -7.96
CA ASP A 368 15.41 2.67 -8.84
C ASP A 368 16.46 2.04 -9.74
N GLY A 369 16.34 2.27 -11.04
CA GLY A 369 17.20 1.70 -12.07
C GLY A 369 18.49 2.50 -12.37
N THR A 370 18.72 3.64 -11.70
CA THR A 370 19.86 4.52 -11.95
C THR A 370 21.23 3.83 -11.90
N PRO A 371 21.49 2.86 -10.99
CA PRO A 371 22.77 2.19 -10.94
C PRO A 371 23.03 1.16 -12.06
N GLY A 372 22.07 0.95 -12.97
CA GLY A 372 22.14 -0.03 -14.05
C GLY A 372 21.35 -1.31 -13.81
N ASN A 373 21.05 -1.64 -12.55
CA ASN A 373 20.04 -2.58 -12.09
C ASN A 373 19.13 -1.91 -11.07
N TYR A 374 17.98 -2.49 -10.80
CA TYR A 374 17.10 -1.93 -9.76
C TYR A 374 17.67 -2.14 -8.37
N GLU A 375 17.65 -1.06 -7.58
CA GLU A 375 18.06 -1.03 -6.18
C GLU A 375 16.99 -0.34 -5.33
N ILE A 376 16.97 -0.62 -4.03
CA ILE A 376 16.01 0.01 -3.12
C ILE A 376 16.55 1.34 -2.64
N TYR A 377 15.70 2.36 -2.74
CA TYR A 377 15.93 3.71 -2.24
C TYR A 377 14.90 4.11 -1.19
N TYR A 378 15.24 5.10 -0.40
CA TYR A 378 14.45 5.59 0.73
C TYR A 378 14.50 7.11 0.83
N ARG A 379 13.39 7.72 1.26
CA ARG A 379 13.28 9.11 1.72
C ARG A 379 12.37 9.19 2.94
N LYS A 380 12.64 10.19 3.79
CA LYS A 380 11.78 10.56 4.91
C LYS A 380 11.12 11.90 4.59
N GLY A 381 9.81 12.00 4.80
CA GLY A 381 9.03 13.23 4.78
C GLY A 381 8.56 13.61 6.18
N THR A 382 8.33 14.91 6.42
CA THR A 382 7.82 15.48 7.68
C THR A 382 6.79 16.55 7.41
#